data_8604ce98b578ccc5807a800efdc4892d
#
_entry.id   8604ce98b578ccc5807a800efdc4892d
#
_cell.length_a   1.000
_cell.length_b   1.000
_cell.length_c   1.000
_cell.angle_alpha   90.00
_cell.angle_beta   90.00
_cell.angle_gamma   90.00
#
_symmetry.space_group_name_H-M   'P 1'
#
loop_
_entity.id
_entity.type
_entity.pdbx_description
1 polymer ?
#
loop_
_entity_poly.entity_id
_entity_poly.type
_entity_poly.pdbx_seq_one_letter_code
_entity_poly.pdbx_strand_id
1 'polypeptide(L)'
;MGFLEDILEQPQNLARSREIFTQAVRGTDLSAFEADQLVLAGMGSSFFAAIPAACALRGAGRAAFALSATELLEPGGNLLGKAYVGISQSGKSAETVEAFSRVSAPRLALTNTGAGPLSELADVALPLGSAEDTAIAVLTYTATLVATGMLASVLGAPLDFDWDRLSDLVEKVLEAGARVAEDFAERFDGVEVLDFVGRGSSLASAAEGALLAREAVRLPAAYLDTLQYLHGPLEVAEPGRGCVLFGSGREVQLAADLASYGASVLLITRASVPSMRNLRVFRIPEVPDAITPILEMLPVQLLTHRMAGSRGLAADGFRHEQEDTKLEVR
;
A
#
# COMPACT_ATOMS: atom_id res chain seq x y z
N MET A 1 8.45 16.48 -13.39
CA MET A 1 8.35 15.06 -13.01
C MET A 1 6.94 14.60 -13.32
N GLY A 2 6.72 13.36 -13.58
CA GLY A 2 5.43 12.75 -13.88
C GLY A 2 5.33 11.38 -13.23
N PHE A 3 4.17 10.74 -13.33
CA PHE A 3 3.88 9.46 -12.67
C PHE A 3 4.92 8.35 -12.98
N LEU A 4 5.41 8.25 -14.22
CA LEU A 4 6.46 7.28 -14.58
C LEU A 4 7.80 7.62 -13.92
N GLU A 5 8.14 8.90 -13.84
CA GLU A 5 9.38 9.35 -13.21
C GLU A 5 9.37 9.04 -11.71
N ASP A 6 8.23 9.27 -11.02
CA ASP A 6 8.04 8.87 -9.62
C ASP A 6 8.20 7.34 -9.44
N ILE A 7 7.65 6.53 -10.37
CA ILE A 7 7.85 5.07 -10.33
C ILE A 7 9.32 4.69 -10.43
N LEU A 8 10.06 5.31 -11.33
CA LEU A 8 11.47 4.99 -11.57
C LEU A 8 12.42 5.55 -10.50
N GLU A 9 12.01 6.58 -9.75
CA GLU A 9 12.80 7.15 -8.65
C GLU A 9 12.71 6.33 -7.35
N GLN A 10 11.82 5.36 -7.25
CA GLN A 10 11.60 4.58 -6.01
C GLN A 10 12.87 3.97 -5.41
N PRO A 11 13.82 3.38 -6.17
CA PRO A 11 15.02 2.80 -5.56
C PRO A 11 15.80 3.81 -4.71
N GLN A 12 16.06 5.00 -5.25
CA GLN A 12 16.80 6.06 -4.56
C GLN A 12 15.98 6.68 -3.43
N ASN A 13 14.67 6.86 -3.66
CA ASN A 13 13.76 7.39 -2.65
C ASN A 13 13.68 6.48 -1.43
N LEU A 14 13.57 5.17 -1.62
CA LEU A 14 13.48 4.20 -0.52
C LEU A 14 14.80 4.07 0.25
N ALA A 15 15.94 4.14 -0.42
CA ALA A 15 17.24 4.18 0.26
C ALA A 15 17.33 5.38 1.21
N ARG A 16 16.94 6.57 0.73
CA ARG A 16 16.91 7.80 1.52
C ARG A 16 15.92 7.73 2.69
N SER A 17 14.67 7.33 2.42
CA SER A 17 13.62 7.22 3.43
C SER A 17 14.01 6.26 4.54
N ARG A 18 14.55 5.09 4.18
CA ARG A 18 15.07 4.12 5.14
C ARG A 18 16.14 4.71 6.05
N GLU A 19 17.10 5.45 5.49
CA GLU A 19 18.18 6.06 6.28
C GLU A 19 17.64 7.09 7.26
N ILE A 20 16.79 8.03 6.79
CA ILE A 20 16.15 9.06 7.61
C ILE A 20 15.34 8.41 8.74
N PHE A 21 14.52 7.41 8.41
CA PHE A 21 13.69 6.73 9.39
C PHE A 21 14.53 5.96 10.43
N THR A 22 15.60 5.29 9.99
CA THR A 22 16.54 4.60 10.88
C THR A 22 17.17 5.55 11.90
N GLN A 23 17.59 6.72 11.45
CA GLN A 23 18.17 7.74 12.33
C GLN A 23 17.14 8.28 13.33
N ALA A 24 15.92 8.56 12.86
CA ALA A 24 14.85 9.07 13.71
C ALA A 24 14.45 8.07 14.82
N VAL A 25 14.30 6.80 14.47
CA VAL A 25 13.94 5.74 15.43
C VAL A 25 15.03 5.52 16.49
N ARG A 26 16.31 5.54 16.10
CA ARG A 26 17.43 5.34 17.05
C ARG A 26 17.48 6.37 18.18
N GLY A 27 17.00 7.58 17.95
CA GLY A 27 16.99 8.67 18.93
C GLY A 27 15.68 8.78 19.73
N THR A 28 14.72 7.88 19.53
CA THR A 28 13.35 8.03 20.05
C THR A 28 12.99 6.89 20.99
N ASP A 29 12.45 7.24 22.17
CA ASP A 29 11.85 6.26 23.07
C ASP A 29 10.46 5.85 22.55
N LEU A 30 10.33 4.57 22.20
CA LEU A 30 9.11 3.97 21.69
C LEU A 30 8.44 3.02 22.69
N SER A 31 8.91 2.95 23.93
CA SER A 31 8.41 2.01 24.94
C SER A 31 6.90 2.13 25.20
N ALA A 32 6.32 3.33 25.11
CA ALA A 32 4.89 3.55 25.25
C ALA A 32 4.07 2.88 24.11
N PHE A 33 4.70 2.54 22.99
CA PHE A 33 4.06 1.90 21.83
C PHE A 33 4.26 0.38 21.80
N GLU A 34 4.94 -0.19 22.79
CA GLU A 34 5.01 -1.64 23.02
C GLU A 34 3.75 -2.19 23.71
N ALA A 35 2.70 -1.38 23.77
CA ALA A 35 1.42 -1.73 24.38
C ALA A 35 0.75 -2.96 23.73
N ASP A 36 -0.05 -3.68 24.53
CA ASP A 36 -0.72 -4.93 24.09
C ASP A 36 -1.72 -4.74 22.94
N GLN A 37 -2.25 -3.52 22.78
CA GLN A 37 -3.20 -3.18 21.72
C GLN A 37 -2.73 -1.93 21.00
N LEU A 38 -2.17 -2.12 19.81
CA LEU A 38 -1.70 -1.05 18.95
C LEU A 38 -2.66 -0.84 17.76
N VAL A 39 -3.08 0.39 17.55
CA VAL A 39 -3.88 0.79 16.38
C VAL A 39 -3.03 1.64 15.46
N LEU A 40 -2.94 1.24 14.20
CA LEU A 40 -2.35 2.03 13.12
C LEU A 40 -3.49 2.58 12.28
N ALA A 41 -3.59 3.90 12.13
CA ALA A 41 -4.72 4.53 11.45
C ALA A 41 -4.28 5.58 10.42
N GLY A 42 -5.01 5.68 9.32
CA GLY A 42 -4.80 6.65 8.26
C GLY A 42 -5.96 6.65 7.28
N MET A 43 -5.81 7.39 6.18
CA MET A 43 -6.78 7.45 5.09
C MET A 43 -6.13 7.00 3.78
N GLY A 44 -6.90 6.35 2.88
CA GLY A 44 -6.42 5.91 1.57
C GLY A 44 -5.11 5.11 1.65
N SER A 45 -4.11 5.45 0.84
CA SER A 45 -2.79 4.82 0.80
C SER A 45 -2.12 4.73 2.18
N SER A 46 -2.32 5.72 3.05
CA SER A 46 -1.79 5.68 4.43
C SER A 46 -2.42 4.58 5.28
N PHE A 47 -3.73 4.36 5.14
CA PHE A 47 -4.42 3.23 5.78
C PHE A 47 -3.94 1.89 5.20
N PHE A 48 -3.82 1.79 3.88
CA PHE A 48 -3.38 0.55 3.25
C PHE A 48 -1.96 0.18 3.66
N ALA A 49 -1.06 1.15 3.76
CA ALA A 49 0.31 0.91 4.22
C ALA A 49 0.41 0.49 5.70
N ALA A 50 -0.64 0.67 6.51
CA ALA A 50 -0.71 0.16 7.88
C ALA A 50 -0.95 -1.35 7.96
N ILE A 51 -1.61 -1.95 6.94
CA ILE A 51 -2.06 -3.34 6.95
C ILE A 51 -0.89 -4.34 7.12
N PRO A 52 0.22 -4.26 6.36
CA PRO A 52 1.33 -5.20 6.49
C PRO A 52 1.99 -5.16 7.86
N ALA A 53 2.18 -3.96 8.42
CA ALA A 53 2.74 -3.79 9.76
C ALA A 53 1.85 -4.40 10.85
N ALA A 54 0.54 -4.17 10.77
CA ALA A 54 -0.42 -4.79 11.69
C ALA A 54 -0.43 -6.31 11.55
N CYS A 55 -0.30 -6.86 10.32
CA CYS A 55 -0.17 -8.30 10.09
C CYS A 55 1.10 -8.86 10.74
N ALA A 56 2.25 -8.20 10.56
CA ALA A 56 3.51 -8.62 11.15
C ALA A 56 3.44 -8.64 12.68
N LEU A 57 2.93 -7.59 13.29
CA LEU A 57 2.76 -7.49 14.75
C LEU A 57 1.82 -8.58 15.29
N ARG A 58 0.71 -8.89 14.61
CA ARG A 58 -0.15 -10.02 14.97
C ARG A 58 0.55 -11.37 14.83
N GLY A 59 1.34 -11.54 13.77
CA GLY A 59 2.18 -12.73 13.58
C GLY A 59 3.20 -12.93 14.71
N ALA A 60 3.66 -11.85 15.33
CA ALA A 60 4.52 -11.85 16.51
C ALA A 60 3.76 -11.96 17.85
N GLY A 61 2.43 -12.20 17.82
CA GLY A 61 1.61 -12.40 19.01
C GLY A 61 1.05 -11.12 19.65
N ARG A 62 1.16 -9.96 18.99
CA ARG A 62 0.62 -8.69 19.49
C ARG A 62 -0.76 -8.39 18.90
N ALA A 63 -1.67 -7.86 19.70
CA ALA A 63 -2.93 -7.33 19.20
C ALA A 63 -2.66 -6.00 18.47
N ALA A 64 -2.65 -6.04 17.13
CA ALA A 64 -2.42 -4.86 16.29
C ALA A 64 -3.48 -4.77 15.19
N PHE A 65 -4.00 -3.56 14.96
CA PHE A 65 -5.09 -3.29 14.05
C PHE A 65 -4.70 -2.18 13.09
N ALA A 66 -4.94 -2.39 11.79
CA ALA A 66 -4.96 -1.31 10.82
C ALA A 66 -6.41 -0.88 10.63
N LEU A 67 -6.71 0.40 10.86
CA LEU A 67 -8.05 0.97 10.78
C LEU A 67 -8.04 2.21 9.87
N SER A 68 -9.15 2.44 9.19
CA SER A 68 -9.40 3.77 8.62
C SER A 68 -9.53 4.78 9.75
N ALA A 69 -9.01 5.99 9.58
CA ALA A 69 -9.17 7.04 10.59
C ALA A 69 -10.65 7.34 10.89
N THR A 70 -11.55 7.11 9.94
CA THR A 70 -13.00 7.27 10.13
C THR A 70 -13.58 6.28 11.15
N GLU A 71 -13.01 5.08 11.28
CA GLU A 71 -13.44 4.11 12.30
C GLU A 71 -13.13 4.60 13.73
N LEU A 72 -12.08 5.42 13.89
CA LEU A 72 -11.77 6.05 15.17
C LEU A 72 -12.72 7.22 15.51
N LEU A 73 -13.38 7.80 14.51
CA LEU A 73 -14.38 8.86 14.69
C LEU A 73 -15.74 8.31 15.13
N GLU A 74 -16.01 7.03 14.86
CA GLU A 74 -17.23 6.36 15.29
C GLU A 74 -17.30 6.23 16.82
N PRO A 75 -18.51 6.12 17.41
CA PRO A 75 -18.66 5.94 18.85
C PRO A 75 -17.83 4.78 19.40
N GLY A 76 -16.92 5.09 20.34
CA GLY A 76 -16.03 4.12 20.96
C GLY A 76 -14.79 3.75 20.16
N GLY A 77 -14.60 4.30 18.94
CA GLY A 77 -13.41 4.04 18.12
C GLY A 77 -12.10 4.43 18.81
N ASN A 78 -12.10 5.51 19.58
CA ASN A 78 -10.96 5.96 20.38
C ASN A 78 -10.60 5.08 21.59
N LEU A 79 -11.35 4.02 21.83
CA LEU A 79 -11.11 3.06 22.92
C LEU A 79 -10.48 1.74 22.42
N LEU A 80 -10.31 1.58 21.10
CA LEU A 80 -9.87 0.32 20.49
C LEU A 80 -8.39 0.00 20.75
N GLY A 81 -7.57 1.00 21.07
CA GLY A 81 -6.13 0.84 21.28
C GLY A 81 -5.67 1.28 22.67
N LYS A 82 -4.51 0.76 23.08
CA LYS A 82 -3.72 1.25 24.21
C LYS A 82 -2.60 2.19 23.78
N ALA A 83 -2.26 2.19 22.48
CA ALA A 83 -1.41 3.15 21.81
C ALA A 83 -1.85 3.27 20.34
N TYR A 84 -1.57 4.40 19.70
CA TYR A 84 -2.02 4.72 18.34
C TYR A 84 -0.87 5.25 17.50
N VAL A 85 -0.83 4.81 16.24
CA VAL A 85 0.06 5.32 15.20
C VAL A 85 -0.80 5.97 14.12
N GLY A 86 -0.72 7.28 13.99
CA GLY A 86 -1.38 8.04 12.93
C GLY A 86 -0.47 8.20 11.72
N ILE A 87 -0.98 7.86 10.56
CA ILE A 87 -0.24 7.89 9.30
C ILE A 87 -0.89 8.90 8.36
N SER A 88 -0.15 9.93 7.99
CA SER A 88 -0.58 10.93 7.01
C SER A 88 0.63 11.53 6.33
N GLN A 89 0.80 11.30 5.03
CA GLN A 89 1.93 11.83 4.27
C GLN A 89 2.12 13.33 4.51
N SER A 90 1.09 14.13 4.36
CA SER A 90 1.14 15.59 4.57
C SER A 90 1.06 16.01 6.03
N GLY A 91 0.67 15.11 6.94
CA GLY A 91 0.32 15.44 8.32
C GLY A 91 -0.96 16.27 8.47
N LYS A 92 -1.73 16.44 7.39
CA LYS A 92 -2.88 17.37 7.30
C LYS A 92 -4.22 16.69 6.99
N SER A 93 -4.28 15.35 6.85
CA SER A 93 -5.55 14.65 6.64
C SER A 93 -6.53 15.01 7.74
N ALA A 94 -7.65 15.65 7.36
CA ALA A 94 -8.61 16.21 8.31
C ALA A 94 -9.16 15.14 9.25
N GLU A 95 -9.55 13.98 8.70
CA GLU A 95 -10.11 12.87 9.46
C GLU A 95 -9.07 12.25 10.40
N THR A 96 -7.81 12.11 9.94
CA THR A 96 -6.73 11.55 10.77
C THR A 96 -6.40 12.48 11.93
N VAL A 97 -6.30 13.77 11.69
CA VAL A 97 -6.04 14.78 12.73
C VAL A 97 -7.21 14.83 13.73
N GLU A 98 -8.45 14.85 13.23
CA GLU A 98 -9.63 14.84 14.10
C GLU A 98 -9.69 13.57 14.96
N ALA A 99 -9.48 12.39 14.37
CA ALA A 99 -9.44 11.13 15.10
C ALA A 99 -8.39 11.16 16.23
N PHE A 100 -7.19 11.64 15.92
CA PHE A 100 -6.09 11.75 16.90
C PHE A 100 -6.36 12.78 18.00
N SER A 101 -7.11 13.83 17.73
CA SER A 101 -7.53 14.79 18.77
C SER A 101 -8.44 14.17 19.82
N ARG A 102 -9.16 13.09 19.50
CA ARG A 102 -10.09 12.35 20.37
C ARG A 102 -9.43 11.21 21.17
N VAL A 103 -8.19 10.84 20.82
CA VAL A 103 -7.46 9.76 21.49
C VAL A 103 -6.72 10.31 22.71
N SER A 104 -6.83 9.61 23.84
CA SER A 104 -6.14 9.97 25.11
C SER A 104 -4.98 9.03 25.45
N ALA A 105 -4.77 7.95 24.68
CA ALA A 105 -3.64 7.03 24.81
C ALA A 105 -2.39 7.58 24.10
N PRO A 106 -1.20 6.99 24.31
CA PRO A 106 0.02 7.39 23.58
C PRO A 106 -0.18 7.45 22.06
N ARG A 107 0.29 8.50 21.43
CA ARG A 107 0.11 8.81 20.00
C ARG A 107 1.45 8.99 19.32
N LEU A 108 1.67 8.24 18.24
CA LEU A 108 2.81 8.40 17.33
C LEU A 108 2.29 8.89 15.98
N ALA A 109 2.90 9.92 15.41
CA ALA A 109 2.62 10.39 14.07
C ALA A 109 3.71 9.93 13.10
N LEU A 110 3.32 9.35 11.97
CA LEU A 110 4.16 9.14 10.79
C LEU A 110 3.76 10.14 9.71
N THR A 111 4.60 11.11 9.43
CA THR A 111 4.37 12.13 8.39
C THR A 111 5.61 12.30 7.53
N ASN A 112 5.49 12.89 6.35
CA ASN A 112 6.65 12.95 5.45
C ASN A 112 7.83 13.71 6.06
N THR A 113 7.57 14.77 6.83
CA THR A 113 8.60 15.63 7.42
C THR A 113 8.75 15.46 8.93
N GLY A 114 7.90 14.69 9.60
CA GLY A 114 7.81 14.66 11.06
C GLY A 114 7.14 15.90 11.67
N ALA A 115 6.47 16.74 10.84
CA ALA A 115 5.84 17.97 11.25
C ALA A 115 4.39 18.08 10.75
N GLY A 116 3.67 19.11 11.21
CA GLY A 116 2.30 19.43 10.82
C GLY A 116 1.26 19.07 11.88
N PRO A 117 -0.04 19.35 11.62
CA PRO A 117 -1.12 19.25 12.61
C PRO A 117 -1.21 17.88 13.31
N LEU A 118 -0.99 16.78 12.57
CA LEU A 118 -0.98 15.45 13.17
C LEU A 118 0.19 15.25 14.13
N SER A 119 1.39 15.76 13.77
CA SER A 119 2.60 15.68 14.60
C SER A 119 2.47 16.51 15.86
N GLU A 120 1.79 17.65 15.82
CA GLU A 120 1.53 18.51 16.98
C GLU A 120 0.62 17.85 18.04
N LEU A 121 -0.22 16.92 17.63
CA LEU A 121 -1.08 16.14 18.53
C LEU A 121 -0.38 14.90 19.11
N ALA A 122 0.74 14.48 18.54
CA ALA A 122 1.41 13.23 18.87
C ALA A 122 2.46 13.44 19.99
N ASP A 123 2.66 12.39 20.80
CA ASP A 123 3.73 12.34 21.81
C ASP A 123 5.09 12.06 21.13
N VAL A 124 5.06 11.38 19.98
CA VAL A 124 6.22 11.09 19.14
C VAL A 124 5.86 11.36 17.67
N ALA A 125 6.74 12.05 16.94
CA ALA A 125 6.61 12.25 15.50
C ALA A 125 7.85 11.72 14.77
N LEU A 126 7.65 10.85 13.79
CA LEU A 126 8.72 10.25 12.98
C LEU A 126 8.53 10.64 11.52
N PRO A 127 9.61 11.06 10.82
CA PRO A 127 9.55 11.41 9.42
C PRO A 127 9.63 10.18 8.52
N LEU A 128 8.85 10.16 7.43
CA LEU A 128 9.00 9.18 6.35
C LEU A 128 10.25 9.48 5.50
N GLY A 129 10.56 10.77 5.32
CA GLY A 129 11.72 11.23 4.56
C GLY A 129 11.64 10.96 3.05
N SER A 130 10.45 10.77 2.50
CA SER A 130 10.21 10.56 1.07
C SER A 130 10.34 11.86 0.27
N ALA A 131 10.66 11.75 -1.02
CA ALA A 131 10.32 12.79 -1.98
C ALA A 131 8.80 12.95 -2.06
N GLU A 132 8.33 14.09 -2.53
CA GLU A 132 6.92 14.31 -2.80
C GLU A 132 6.54 13.66 -4.13
N ASP A 133 5.37 13.05 -4.18
CA ASP A 133 4.78 12.54 -5.41
C ASP A 133 4.36 13.71 -6.31
N THR A 134 4.40 13.51 -7.62
CA THR A 134 3.91 14.51 -8.57
C THR A 134 2.41 14.80 -8.36
N ALA A 135 1.62 13.75 -8.14
CA ALA A 135 0.18 13.85 -7.86
C ALA A 135 -0.37 12.63 -7.13
N ILE A 136 -0.23 11.46 -7.73
CA ILE A 136 -0.75 10.17 -7.24
C ILE A 136 0.33 9.52 -6.39
N ALA A 137 -0.06 8.96 -5.26
CA ALA A 137 0.88 8.37 -4.30
C ALA A 137 1.63 7.16 -4.89
N VAL A 138 2.93 7.28 -5.02
CA VAL A 138 3.88 6.26 -5.49
C VAL A 138 5.07 6.19 -4.53
N LEU A 139 5.86 7.28 -4.50
CA LEU A 139 7.06 7.41 -3.68
C LEU A 139 6.72 7.40 -2.20
N THR A 140 5.72 8.18 -1.82
CA THR A 140 5.30 8.30 -0.42
C THR A 140 4.59 7.05 0.08
N TYR A 141 3.85 6.35 -0.78
CA TYR A 141 3.22 5.07 -0.41
C TYR A 141 4.26 4.01 -0.08
N THR A 142 5.22 3.76 -0.97
CA THR A 142 6.25 2.75 -0.73
C THR A 142 7.20 3.13 0.41
N ALA A 143 7.51 4.41 0.59
CA ALA A 143 8.23 4.89 1.77
C ALA A 143 7.45 4.68 3.08
N THR A 144 6.11 4.83 3.05
CA THR A 144 5.26 4.52 4.21
C THR A 144 5.28 3.04 4.55
N LEU A 145 5.26 2.14 3.55
CA LEU A 145 5.43 0.71 3.76
C LEU A 145 6.79 0.37 4.42
N VAL A 146 7.87 1.02 3.99
CA VAL A 146 9.19 0.88 4.63
C VAL A 146 9.13 1.33 6.08
N ALA A 147 8.63 2.53 6.34
CA ALA A 147 8.58 3.09 7.69
C ALA A 147 7.72 2.24 8.64
N THR A 148 6.53 1.79 8.19
CA THR A 148 5.64 0.94 9.00
C THR A 148 6.23 -0.44 9.23
N GLY A 149 6.89 -1.05 8.24
CA GLY A 149 7.61 -2.31 8.39
C GLY A 149 8.78 -2.23 9.36
N MET A 150 9.59 -1.17 9.27
CA MET A 150 10.69 -0.92 10.21
C MET A 150 10.16 -0.62 11.62
N LEU A 151 9.07 0.15 11.75
CA LEU A 151 8.42 0.41 13.02
C LEU A 151 7.90 -0.89 13.65
N ALA A 152 7.26 -1.75 12.88
CA ALA A 152 6.79 -3.06 13.35
C ALA A 152 7.97 -3.92 13.88
N SER A 153 9.13 -3.89 13.20
CA SER A 153 10.33 -4.61 13.65
C SER A 153 10.81 -4.10 15.00
N VAL A 154 10.86 -2.79 15.20
CA VAL A 154 11.27 -2.18 16.49
C VAL A 154 10.25 -2.48 17.59
N LEU A 155 8.97 -2.49 17.24
CA LEU A 155 7.88 -2.75 18.17
C LEU A 155 7.62 -4.25 18.45
N GLY A 156 8.55 -5.15 18.16
CA GLY A 156 8.52 -6.55 18.57
C GLY A 156 8.06 -7.55 17.49
N ALA A 157 8.02 -7.15 16.22
CA ALA A 157 7.82 -8.05 15.08
C ALA A 157 9.08 -8.08 14.20
N PRO A 158 10.21 -8.65 14.66
CA PRO A 158 11.47 -8.62 13.91
C PRO A 158 11.28 -9.27 12.54
N LEU A 159 11.67 -8.55 11.49
CA LEU A 159 11.68 -9.04 10.12
C LEU A 159 13.10 -9.51 9.79
N ASP A 160 13.25 -10.76 9.38
CA ASP A 160 14.52 -11.30 8.86
C ASP A 160 14.76 -10.75 7.45
N PHE A 161 15.17 -9.49 7.38
CA PHE A 161 15.39 -8.78 6.13
C PHE A 161 16.49 -7.73 6.28
N ASP A 162 17.43 -7.78 5.36
CA ASP A 162 18.46 -6.74 5.22
C ASP A 162 17.92 -5.56 4.42
N TRP A 163 17.54 -4.50 5.12
CA TRP A 163 16.97 -3.28 4.54
C TRP A 163 17.92 -2.55 3.59
N ASP A 164 19.23 -2.77 3.68
CA ASP A 164 20.22 -2.19 2.76
C ASP A 164 20.06 -2.74 1.34
N ARG A 165 19.50 -3.94 1.20
CA ARG A 165 19.24 -4.60 -0.10
C ARG A 165 17.93 -4.15 -0.78
N LEU A 166 17.08 -3.38 -0.09
CA LEU A 166 15.76 -3.06 -0.61
C LEU A 166 15.84 -2.27 -1.92
N SER A 167 16.69 -1.25 -1.99
CA SER A 167 16.86 -0.43 -3.20
C SER A 167 17.22 -1.28 -4.43
N ASP A 168 18.20 -2.17 -4.30
CA ASP A 168 18.63 -3.08 -5.38
C ASP A 168 17.52 -4.06 -5.80
N LEU A 169 16.70 -4.52 -4.83
CA LEU A 169 15.57 -5.40 -5.14
C LEU A 169 14.48 -4.65 -5.92
N VAL A 170 14.17 -3.43 -5.50
CA VAL A 170 13.19 -2.56 -6.17
C VAL A 170 13.64 -2.25 -7.59
N GLU A 171 14.91 -1.88 -7.80
CA GLU A 171 15.47 -1.63 -9.13
C GLU A 171 15.32 -2.84 -10.07
N LYS A 172 15.70 -4.03 -9.60
CA LYS A 172 15.59 -5.29 -10.37
C LYS A 172 14.14 -5.63 -10.73
N VAL A 173 13.21 -5.41 -9.80
CA VAL A 173 11.78 -5.68 -10.04
C VAL A 173 11.20 -4.66 -11.02
N LEU A 174 11.58 -3.37 -10.93
CA LEU A 174 11.20 -2.35 -11.90
C LEU A 174 11.73 -2.65 -13.30
N GLU A 175 13.01 -3.05 -13.43
CA GLU A 175 13.57 -3.45 -14.72
C GLU A 175 12.85 -4.67 -15.33
N ALA A 176 12.52 -5.67 -14.48
CA ALA A 176 11.76 -6.84 -14.93
C ALA A 176 10.33 -6.45 -15.34
N GLY A 177 9.67 -5.61 -14.56
CA GLY A 177 8.33 -5.10 -14.83
C GLY A 177 8.25 -4.27 -16.10
N ALA A 178 9.22 -3.38 -16.33
CA ALA A 178 9.26 -2.55 -17.53
C ALA A 178 9.32 -3.36 -18.83
N ARG A 179 9.98 -4.53 -18.80
CA ARG A 179 10.08 -5.43 -19.98
C ARG A 179 8.75 -6.10 -20.35
N VAL A 180 7.83 -6.23 -19.43
CA VAL A 180 6.56 -6.95 -19.60
C VAL A 180 5.33 -6.06 -19.49
N ALA A 181 5.50 -4.80 -19.09
CA ALA A 181 4.39 -3.89 -18.84
C ALA A 181 3.49 -3.66 -20.07
N GLU A 182 4.07 -3.68 -21.28
CA GLU A 182 3.31 -3.55 -22.54
C GLU A 182 2.44 -4.78 -22.77
N ASP A 183 2.99 -6.01 -22.69
CA ASP A 183 2.23 -7.26 -22.84
C ASP A 183 1.11 -7.37 -21.79
N PHE A 184 1.36 -6.85 -20.57
CA PHE A 184 0.33 -6.81 -19.55
C PHE A 184 -0.77 -5.80 -19.90
N ALA A 185 -0.41 -4.59 -20.37
CA ALA A 185 -1.37 -3.57 -20.75
C ALA A 185 -2.24 -4.02 -21.94
N GLU A 186 -1.64 -4.63 -22.96
CA GLU A 186 -2.37 -5.24 -24.08
C GLU A 186 -3.38 -6.29 -23.65
N ARG A 187 -3.04 -7.08 -22.60
CA ARG A 187 -3.94 -8.08 -22.04
C ARG A 187 -5.16 -7.45 -21.33
N PHE A 188 -5.01 -6.26 -20.79
CA PHE A 188 -6.06 -5.49 -20.14
C PHE A 188 -6.74 -4.49 -21.07
N ASP A 189 -6.41 -4.50 -22.37
CA ASP A 189 -7.11 -3.66 -23.34
C ASP A 189 -8.58 -4.08 -23.44
N GLY A 190 -9.47 -3.08 -23.47
CA GLY A 190 -10.92 -3.30 -23.49
C GLY A 190 -11.52 -3.76 -22.14
N VAL A 191 -10.73 -3.88 -21.07
CA VAL A 191 -11.26 -4.15 -19.72
C VAL A 191 -12.03 -2.92 -19.21
N GLU A 192 -13.23 -3.14 -18.71
CA GLU A 192 -14.14 -2.10 -18.23
C GLU A 192 -14.13 -1.95 -16.71
N VAL A 193 -13.81 -3.01 -15.98
CA VAL A 193 -13.81 -3.07 -14.51
C VAL A 193 -12.64 -3.93 -14.05
N LEU A 194 -11.99 -3.52 -12.96
CA LEU A 194 -10.86 -4.20 -12.36
C LEU A 194 -11.15 -4.66 -10.93
N ASP A 195 -10.88 -5.94 -10.65
CA ASP A 195 -10.80 -6.45 -9.29
C ASP A 195 -9.33 -6.66 -8.89
N PHE A 196 -9.00 -6.22 -7.70
CA PHE A 196 -7.70 -6.46 -7.08
C PHE A 196 -7.90 -7.37 -5.88
N VAL A 197 -7.21 -8.51 -5.85
CA VAL A 197 -7.48 -9.57 -4.88
C VAL A 197 -6.19 -10.00 -4.19
N GLY A 198 -6.19 -9.95 -2.87
CA GLY A 198 -5.06 -10.36 -2.05
C GLY A 198 -5.48 -10.59 -0.62
N ARG A 199 -4.64 -11.21 0.19
CA ARG A 199 -4.94 -11.44 1.62
C ARG A 199 -3.73 -11.17 2.50
N GLY A 200 -3.97 -11.01 3.81
CA GLY A 200 -2.92 -10.71 4.75
C GLY A 200 -2.22 -9.39 4.40
N SER A 201 -0.90 -9.39 4.31
CA SER A 201 -0.12 -8.21 3.91
C SER A 201 -0.44 -7.75 2.48
N SER A 202 -0.67 -8.68 1.56
CA SER A 202 -1.00 -8.37 0.15
C SER A 202 -2.39 -7.76 -0.06
N LEU A 203 -3.24 -7.70 0.99
CA LEU A 203 -4.46 -6.90 0.94
C LEU A 203 -4.15 -5.40 0.76
N ALA A 204 -3.00 -4.95 1.26
CA ALA A 204 -2.52 -3.57 1.03
C ALA A 204 -2.25 -3.31 -0.45
N SER A 205 -1.62 -4.27 -1.15
CA SER A 205 -1.38 -4.18 -2.59
C SER A 205 -2.68 -4.19 -3.39
N ALA A 206 -3.64 -5.01 -3.00
CA ALA A 206 -4.96 -5.03 -3.63
C ALA A 206 -5.68 -3.69 -3.46
N ALA A 207 -5.67 -3.12 -2.26
CA ALA A 207 -6.33 -1.87 -1.95
C ALA A 207 -5.68 -0.68 -2.70
N GLU A 208 -4.36 -0.60 -2.69
CA GLU A 208 -3.63 0.44 -3.41
C GLU A 208 -3.77 0.30 -4.92
N GLY A 209 -3.71 -0.92 -5.46
CA GLY A 209 -3.92 -1.18 -6.87
C GLY A 209 -5.31 -0.71 -7.36
N ALA A 210 -6.35 -0.96 -6.55
CA ALA A 210 -7.70 -0.48 -6.86
C ALA A 210 -7.80 1.06 -6.78
N LEU A 211 -7.08 1.70 -5.86
CA LEU A 211 -7.01 3.16 -5.76
C LEU A 211 -6.32 3.74 -7.00
N LEU A 212 -5.14 3.22 -7.37
CA LEU A 212 -4.40 3.65 -8.57
C LEU A 212 -5.23 3.47 -9.86
N ALA A 213 -5.97 2.37 -9.99
CA ALA A 213 -6.85 2.16 -11.15
C ALA A 213 -7.94 3.23 -11.26
N ARG A 214 -8.48 3.70 -10.13
CA ARG A 214 -9.46 4.79 -10.08
C ARG A 214 -8.84 6.15 -10.35
N GLU A 215 -7.70 6.45 -9.76
CA GLU A 215 -7.06 7.77 -9.85
C GLU A 215 -6.38 8.00 -11.20
N ALA A 216 -5.54 7.05 -11.66
CA ALA A 216 -4.73 7.19 -12.85
C ALA A 216 -5.45 6.71 -14.13
N VAL A 217 -6.05 5.50 -14.08
CA VAL A 217 -6.69 4.88 -15.26
C VAL A 217 -8.15 5.31 -15.41
N ARG A 218 -8.75 5.78 -14.31
CA ARG A 218 -10.16 6.19 -14.21
C ARG A 218 -11.13 5.07 -14.56
N LEU A 219 -10.77 3.86 -14.15
CA LEU A 219 -11.60 2.66 -14.26
C LEU A 219 -12.30 2.37 -12.92
N PRO A 220 -13.56 1.90 -12.95
CA PRO A 220 -14.15 1.28 -11.78
C PRO A 220 -13.27 0.12 -11.30
N ALA A 221 -12.92 0.13 -10.03
CA ALA A 221 -12.10 -0.92 -9.44
C ALA A 221 -12.53 -1.18 -7.99
N ALA A 222 -12.38 -2.44 -7.55
CA ALA A 222 -12.60 -2.87 -6.19
C ALA A 222 -11.38 -3.66 -5.69
N TYR A 223 -11.17 -3.67 -4.36
CA TYR A 223 -10.25 -4.60 -3.73
C TYR A 223 -10.99 -5.52 -2.78
N LEU A 224 -10.55 -6.77 -2.70
CA LEU A 224 -11.18 -7.79 -1.89
C LEU A 224 -10.13 -8.73 -1.28
N ASP A 225 -10.43 -9.22 -0.08
CA ASP A 225 -9.71 -10.35 0.48
C ASP A 225 -9.96 -11.61 -0.36
N THR A 226 -8.91 -12.42 -0.58
CA THR A 226 -8.98 -13.63 -1.42
C THR A 226 -10.10 -14.57 -1.03
N LEU A 227 -10.30 -14.79 0.27
CA LEU A 227 -11.34 -15.72 0.72
C LEU A 227 -12.73 -15.09 0.61
N GLN A 228 -12.86 -13.79 0.89
CA GLN A 228 -14.12 -13.06 0.67
C GLN A 228 -14.51 -13.06 -0.81
N TYR A 229 -13.54 -12.95 -1.71
CA TYR A 229 -13.80 -12.99 -3.15
C TYR A 229 -14.46 -14.28 -3.59
N LEU A 230 -14.12 -15.40 -2.95
CA LEU A 230 -14.70 -16.72 -3.22
C LEU A 230 -16.14 -16.89 -2.71
N HIS A 231 -16.63 -15.96 -1.87
CA HIS A 231 -17.97 -16.01 -1.27
C HIS A 231 -18.99 -15.10 -1.97
N GLY A 232 -18.92 -15.03 -3.31
CA GLY A 232 -19.90 -14.32 -4.14
C GLY A 232 -19.29 -13.39 -5.18
N PRO A 233 -18.35 -12.47 -4.85
CA PRO A 233 -17.77 -11.53 -5.83
C PRO A 233 -17.20 -12.19 -7.09
N LEU A 234 -16.76 -13.44 -7.00
CA LEU A 234 -16.28 -14.27 -8.12
C LEU A 234 -17.28 -14.37 -9.30
N GLU A 235 -18.58 -14.24 -9.03
CA GLU A 235 -19.65 -14.37 -10.03
C GLU A 235 -19.57 -13.34 -11.17
N VAL A 236 -18.81 -12.25 -11.01
CA VAL A 236 -18.60 -11.26 -12.08
C VAL A 236 -17.55 -11.66 -13.11
N ALA A 237 -16.87 -12.81 -12.90
CA ALA A 237 -15.77 -13.24 -13.75
C ALA A 237 -16.25 -13.66 -15.15
N GLU A 238 -15.96 -12.85 -16.16
CA GLU A 238 -16.35 -13.03 -17.56
C GLU A 238 -15.38 -12.29 -18.49
N PRO A 239 -15.45 -12.47 -19.81
CA PRO A 239 -14.72 -11.65 -20.78
C PRO A 239 -15.03 -10.14 -20.58
N GLY A 240 -14.02 -9.29 -20.67
CA GLY A 240 -14.15 -7.85 -20.41
C GLY A 240 -13.91 -7.44 -18.94
N ARG A 241 -13.76 -8.41 -18.05
CA ARG A 241 -13.31 -8.16 -16.67
C ARG A 241 -11.82 -8.39 -16.53
N GLY A 242 -11.18 -7.54 -15.74
CA GLY A 242 -9.78 -7.68 -15.36
C GLY A 242 -9.63 -8.02 -13.89
N CYS A 243 -8.65 -8.86 -13.56
CA CYS A 243 -8.34 -9.19 -12.18
C CYS A 243 -6.83 -9.23 -11.96
N VAL A 244 -6.36 -8.51 -10.95
CA VAL A 244 -4.97 -8.55 -10.49
C VAL A 244 -4.96 -9.25 -9.13
N LEU A 245 -4.22 -10.36 -9.03
CA LEU A 245 -4.11 -11.15 -7.81
C LEU A 245 -2.72 -11.07 -7.22
N PHE A 246 -2.66 -11.03 -5.91
CA PHE A 246 -1.43 -10.97 -5.13
C PHE A 246 -1.36 -12.15 -4.15
N GLY A 247 -0.36 -12.99 -4.30
CA GLY A 247 -0.14 -14.11 -3.38
C GLY A 247 0.40 -15.36 -4.04
N SER A 248 0.75 -16.33 -3.20
CA SER A 248 1.39 -17.59 -3.62
C SER A 248 0.66 -18.84 -3.09
N GLY A 249 -0.53 -18.64 -2.52
CA GLY A 249 -1.37 -19.68 -1.94
C GLY A 249 -2.59 -19.97 -2.79
N ARG A 250 -3.79 -19.75 -2.24
CA ARG A 250 -5.08 -19.96 -2.92
C ARG A 250 -5.24 -19.08 -4.18
N GLU A 251 -4.52 -17.94 -4.22
CA GLU A 251 -4.52 -16.98 -5.32
C GLU A 251 -4.02 -17.62 -6.63
N VAL A 252 -3.10 -18.57 -6.57
CA VAL A 252 -2.57 -19.29 -7.75
C VAL A 252 -3.68 -20.08 -8.46
N GLN A 253 -4.46 -20.84 -7.70
CA GLN A 253 -5.58 -21.60 -8.28
C GLN A 253 -6.70 -20.64 -8.71
N LEU A 254 -7.01 -19.61 -7.93
CA LEU A 254 -8.01 -18.61 -8.27
C LEU A 254 -7.68 -17.90 -9.58
N ALA A 255 -6.41 -17.56 -9.80
CA ALA A 255 -5.97 -16.95 -11.04
C ALA A 255 -6.23 -17.85 -12.27
N ALA A 256 -5.99 -19.15 -12.14
CA ALA A 256 -6.28 -20.12 -13.19
C ALA A 256 -7.79 -20.26 -13.43
N ASP A 257 -8.58 -20.31 -12.36
CA ASP A 257 -10.05 -20.40 -12.44
C ASP A 257 -10.63 -19.17 -13.18
N LEU A 258 -10.26 -17.96 -12.78
CA LEU A 258 -10.69 -16.69 -13.40
C LEU A 258 -10.29 -16.60 -14.88
N ALA A 259 -9.06 -17.00 -15.21
CA ALA A 259 -8.60 -17.05 -16.60
C ALA A 259 -9.41 -18.07 -17.44
N SER A 260 -9.85 -19.18 -16.84
CA SER A 260 -10.70 -20.16 -17.48
C SER A 260 -12.12 -19.66 -17.76
N TYR A 261 -12.63 -18.74 -16.93
CA TYR A 261 -13.92 -18.06 -17.11
C TYR A 261 -13.85 -16.93 -18.14
N GLY A 262 -12.65 -16.61 -18.64
CA GLY A 262 -12.45 -15.63 -19.70
C GLY A 262 -11.97 -14.25 -19.24
N ALA A 263 -11.85 -14.04 -17.95
CA ALA A 263 -11.31 -12.79 -17.41
C ALA A 263 -9.83 -12.59 -17.80
N SER A 264 -9.40 -11.33 -17.95
CA SER A 264 -7.99 -10.97 -18.12
C SER A 264 -7.32 -10.94 -16.75
N VAL A 265 -6.32 -11.80 -16.54
CA VAL A 265 -5.73 -12.01 -15.21
C VAL A 265 -4.24 -11.72 -15.19
N LEU A 266 -3.79 -10.96 -14.19
CA LEU A 266 -2.40 -10.82 -13.80
C LEU A 266 -2.23 -11.39 -12.38
N LEU A 267 -1.36 -12.38 -12.22
CA LEU A 267 -0.95 -12.92 -10.93
C LEU A 267 0.46 -12.41 -10.59
N ILE A 268 0.58 -11.71 -9.49
CA ILE A 268 1.85 -11.29 -8.91
C ILE A 268 2.15 -12.22 -7.73
N THR A 269 3.24 -12.98 -7.84
CA THR A 269 3.48 -14.12 -6.94
C THR A 269 4.97 -14.41 -6.74
N ARG A 270 5.31 -15.05 -5.64
CA ARG A 270 6.64 -15.66 -5.40
C ARG A 270 6.72 -17.07 -6.01
N ALA A 271 5.58 -17.71 -6.28
CA ALA A 271 5.53 -19.07 -6.81
C ALA A 271 5.93 -19.14 -8.30
N SER A 272 6.47 -20.28 -8.70
CA SER A 272 6.73 -20.57 -10.12
C SER A 272 5.47 -21.12 -10.77
N VAL A 273 4.75 -20.26 -11.50
CA VAL A 273 3.49 -20.59 -12.18
C VAL A 273 3.62 -20.27 -13.66
N PRO A 274 3.24 -21.17 -14.57
CA PRO A 274 3.26 -20.88 -15.99
C PRO A 274 2.15 -19.91 -16.37
N SER A 275 2.43 -18.96 -17.28
CA SER A 275 1.39 -18.17 -17.94
C SER A 275 0.52 -19.05 -18.84
N MET A 276 -0.74 -18.65 -19.02
CA MET A 276 -1.69 -19.32 -19.90
C MET A 276 -2.55 -18.27 -20.66
N ARG A 277 -3.51 -18.73 -21.48
CA ARG A 277 -4.20 -17.84 -22.44
C ARG A 277 -4.68 -16.52 -21.88
N ASN A 278 -5.34 -16.48 -20.75
CA ASN A 278 -5.87 -15.25 -20.14
C ASN A 278 -5.15 -14.88 -18.82
N LEU A 279 -4.07 -15.60 -18.49
CA LEU A 279 -3.29 -15.40 -17.27
C LEU A 279 -1.87 -14.98 -17.64
N ARG A 280 -1.46 -13.84 -17.13
CA ARG A 280 -0.06 -13.42 -17.05
C ARG A 280 0.43 -13.57 -15.62
N VAL A 281 1.68 -13.96 -15.49
CA VAL A 281 2.31 -14.17 -14.18
C VAL A 281 3.55 -13.30 -14.08
N PHE A 282 3.61 -12.49 -13.03
CA PHE A 282 4.79 -11.73 -12.67
C PHE A 282 5.38 -12.29 -11.37
N ARG A 283 6.60 -12.80 -11.46
CA ARG A 283 7.27 -13.37 -10.31
C ARG A 283 8.10 -12.33 -9.59
N ILE A 284 7.86 -12.16 -8.28
CA ILE A 284 8.66 -11.32 -7.40
C ILE A 284 9.62 -12.16 -6.55
N PRO A 285 10.74 -11.57 -6.06
CA PRO A 285 11.65 -12.21 -5.12
C PRO A 285 10.98 -12.62 -3.80
N GLU A 286 11.57 -13.61 -3.11
CA GLU A 286 11.19 -13.97 -1.75
C GLU A 286 11.66 -12.89 -0.77
N VAL A 287 10.70 -12.34 -0.02
CA VAL A 287 10.90 -11.39 1.07
C VAL A 287 9.88 -11.67 2.17
N PRO A 288 10.07 -11.18 3.40
CA PRO A 288 9.04 -11.26 4.45
C PRO A 288 7.71 -10.66 4.01
N ASP A 289 6.60 -11.24 4.46
CA ASP A 289 5.25 -10.84 4.04
C ASP A 289 4.96 -9.35 4.26
N ALA A 290 5.50 -8.76 5.33
CA ALA A 290 5.32 -7.32 5.59
C ALA A 290 6.02 -6.40 4.57
N ILE A 291 6.99 -6.91 3.82
CA ILE A 291 7.76 -6.17 2.80
C ILE A 291 7.22 -6.46 1.40
N THR A 292 6.57 -7.61 1.22
CA THR A 292 6.03 -8.08 -0.07
C THR A 292 5.24 -7.00 -0.82
N PRO A 293 4.35 -6.20 -0.19
CA PRO A 293 3.59 -5.16 -0.88
C PRO A 293 4.45 -4.11 -1.59
N ILE A 294 5.67 -3.83 -1.10
CA ILE A 294 6.59 -2.90 -1.78
C ILE A 294 6.92 -3.42 -3.18
N LEU A 295 7.23 -4.72 -3.29
CA LEU A 295 7.60 -5.33 -4.57
C LEU A 295 6.38 -5.63 -5.46
N GLU A 296 5.24 -5.96 -4.86
CA GLU A 296 3.98 -6.24 -5.57
C GLU A 296 3.47 -5.01 -6.31
N MET A 297 3.66 -3.82 -5.74
CA MET A 297 3.15 -2.60 -6.35
C MET A 297 3.92 -2.14 -7.58
N LEU A 298 5.19 -2.48 -7.73
CA LEU A 298 6.02 -2.02 -8.84
C LEU A 298 5.46 -2.42 -10.23
N PRO A 299 5.13 -3.70 -10.50
CA PRO A 299 4.50 -4.08 -11.77
C PRO A 299 3.09 -3.50 -11.93
N VAL A 300 2.34 -3.26 -10.85
CA VAL A 300 1.01 -2.63 -10.89
C VAL A 300 1.11 -1.17 -11.30
N GLN A 301 2.05 -0.42 -10.74
CA GLN A 301 2.28 0.99 -11.09
C GLN A 301 2.68 1.14 -12.55
N LEU A 302 3.57 0.26 -13.06
CA LEU A 302 3.95 0.24 -14.47
C LEU A 302 2.77 -0.13 -15.39
N LEU A 303 1.96 -1.11 -15.01
CA LEU A 303 0.72 -1.47 -15.71
C LEU A 303 -0.24 -0.28 -15.72
N THR A 304 -0.46 0.35 -14.58
CA THR A 304 -1.32 1.54 -14.42
C THR A 304 -0.88 2.68 -15.34
N HIS A 305 0.42 2.95 -15.39
CA HIS A 305 0.98 3.95 -16.32
C HIS A 305 0.65 3.63 -17.78
N ARG A 306 0.85 2.38 -18.21
CA ARG A 306 0.56 1.95 -19.59
C ARG A 306 -0.94 2.02 -19.91
N MET A 307 -1.78 1.53 -19.01
CA MET A 307 -3.24 1.59 -19.16
C MET A 307 -3.78 3.03 -19.20
N ALA A 308 -3.22 3.93 -18.41
CA ALA A 308 -3.57 5.35 -18.49
C ALA A 308 -3.18 5.93 -19.85
N GLY A 309 -1.97 5.67 -20.32
CA GLY A 309 -1.47 6.13 -21.62
C GLY A 309 -2.30 5.62 -22.80
N SER A 310 -2.69 4.31 -22.82
CA SER A 310 -3.55 3.74 -23.87
C SER A 310 -4.95 4.38 -23.92
N ARG A 311 -5.41 4.96 -22.80
CA ARG A 311 -6.67 5.71 -22.69
C ARG A 311 -6.51 7.21 -22.95
N GLY A 312 -5.32 7.68 -23.33
CA GLY A 312 -5.02 9.09 -23.54
C GLY A 312 -5.05 9.92 -22.25
N LEU A 313 -4.81 9.29 -21.09
CA LEU A 313 -4.76 9.94 -19.79
C LEU A 313 -3.31 10.15 -19.35
N ALA A 314 -2.99 11.36 -18.89
CA ALA A 314 -1.79 11.60 -18.10
C ALA A 314 -2.13 11.34 -16.63
N ALA A 315 -1.35 10.49 -15.96
CA ALA A 315 -1.53 10.18 -14.54
C ALA A 315 -0.82 11.23 -13.64
N ASP A 316 -0.97 12.51 -13.97
CA ASP A 316 -0.25 13.64 -13.40
C ASP A 316 -1.15 14.61 -12.58
N GLY A 317 -2.42 14.25 -12.37
CA GLY A 317 -3.35 15.07 -11.60
C GLY A 317 -4.72 14.44 -11.41
N PHE A 318 -5.42 14.97 -10.40
CA PHE A 318 -6.80 14.59 -10.10
C PHE A 318 -7.77 15.38 -10.97
N ARG A 319 -8.87 14.72 -11.38
CA ARG A 319 -9.97 15.38 -12.11
C ARG A 319 -10.87 16.18 -11.17
N HIS A 320 -11.02 15.70 -9.95
CA HIS A 320 -11.90 16.27 -8.94
C HIS A 320 -11.10 16.46 -7.65
N GLU A 321 -11.06 17.68 -7.15
CA GLU A 321 -10.42 18.03 -5.89
C GLU A 321 -11.49 18.34 -4.84
N GLN A 322 -11.22 17.97 -3.59
CA GLN A 322 -12.06 18.26 -2.43
C GLN A 322 -11.24 19.09 -1.45
N GLU A 323 -11.75 20.25 -1.09
CA GLU A 323 -11.04 21.23 -0.26
C GLU A 323 -11.03 20.86 1.24
N ASP A 324 -12.00 20.03 1.67
CA ASP A 324 -12.22 19.66 3.08
C ASP A 324 -11.44 18.43 3.58
N THR A 325 -10.72 17.75 2.69
CA THR A 325 -9.93 16.55 3.05
C THR A 325 -8.58 16.86 3.69
N LYS A 326 -8.11 18.11 3.60
CA LYS A 326 -6.85 18.56 4.19
C LYS A 326 -7.05 19.86 4.96
N LEU A 327 -6.45 19.91 6.16
CA LEU A 327 -6.45 21.13 6.96
C LEU A 327 -5.56 22.18 6.33
N GLU A 328 -6.06 23.43 6.25
CA GLU A 328 -5.22 24.56 5.94
C GLU A 328 -4.29 24.85 7.14
N VAL A 329 -3.00 24.99 6.87
CA VAL A 329 -2.05 25.49 7.88
C VAL A 329 -2.12 27.02 7.84
N ARG A 330 -2.64 27.61 8.92
CA ARG A 330 -2.63 29.08 9.12
C ARG A 330 -1.28 29.58 9.57
#